data_4586e8d5c42001a5255b204a4324c43b
#
_entry.id   4586e8d5c42001a5255b204a4324c43b
#
_cell.length_a   1.000
_cell.length_b   1.000
_cell.length_c   1.000
_cell.angle_alpha   90.00
_cell.angle_beta   90.00
_cell.angle_gamma   90.00
#
_symmetry.space_group_name_H-M   'P 1'
#
loop_
_entity.id
_entity.type
_entity.pdbx_description
1 polymer ?
#
loop_
_entity_poly.entity_id
_entity_poly.type
_entity_poly.pdbx_seq_one_letter_code
_entity_poly.pdbx_strand_id
1 'polypeptide(L)'
;WIFNFSNPSGLVTQALTQAGYDKVIGICDAPSATKFRMAERLGVEEDELYVEFFGLNHLSWISSVKKKGKEILSELVNDEIFLDSMQEFKTMDPEAIRSSKMLPNEYLYYYYHREKALEHILNSENTRGEAIEKINQRMMKELSGMDINADPEEALQTFLYYMQVRENSYMSVESGVSVRPLLEKGKLPVPEGMGYAGVMLDCIEGMQSEEGKYLVLCIKNQGSLNFLDNDDIVEVTCKVSSRGIEPVKFGKIPLYCENLIRTVKSYEKCSIEAIITNDREKAVWALAMNPLVNSWSVARKLEEEFYNAWS
;
A
#
# COMPACT_ATOMS: atom_id res chain seq x y z
N TRP A 1 22.34 -0.27 -2.95
CA TRP A 1 20.98 0.01 -2.54
C TRP A 1 20.19 -1.28 -2.32
N ILE A 2 19.33 -1.29 -1.28
CA ILE A 2 18.36 -2.35 -1.00
C ILE A 2 16.98 -1.76 -1.28
N PHE A 3 16.24 -2.39 -2.20
CA PHE A 3 14.85 -2.08 -2.45
C PHE A 3 13.98 -3.12 -1.74
N ASN A 4 13.30 -2.70 -0.68
CA ASN A 4 12.44 -3.58 0.10
C ASN A 4 10.98 -3.44 -0.35
N PHE A 5 10.38 -4.53 -0.81
CA PHE A 5 8.94 -4.61 -1.13
C PHE A 5 8.22 -5.66 -0.27
N SER A 6 8.90 -6.20 0.76
CA SER A 6 8.25 -7.08 1.72
C SER A 6 7.32 -6.29 2.63
N ASN A 7 6.10 -6.76 2.80
CA ASN A 7 5.11 -6.11 3.65
C ASN A 7 5.19 -6.62 5.11
N PRO A 8 4.96 -5.73 6.07
CA PRO A 8 4.73 -4.26 5.97
C PRO A 8 6.01 -3.51 5.59
N SER A 9 6.01 -2.86 4.41
CA SER A 9 7.23 -2.27 3.84
C SER A 9 7.87 -1.22 4.76
N GLY A 10 7.06 -0.36 5.40
CA GLY A 10 7.56 0.64 6.35
C GLY A 10 8.28 0.02 7.55
N LEU A 11 7.69 -1.01 8.17
CA LEU A 11 8.27 -1.71 9.32
C LEU A 11 9.57 -2.42 8.97
N VAL A 12 9.60 -3.18 7.87
CA VAL A 12 10.80 -3.90 7.43
C VAL A 12 11.92 -2.93 7.07
N THR A 13 11.62 -1.84 6.36
CA THR A 13 12.59 -0.80 6.04
C THR A 13 13.14 -0.12 7.29
N GLN A 14 12.29 0.14 8.30
CA GLN A 14 12.70 0.68 9.60
C GLN A 14 13.67 -0.28 10.31
N ALA A 15 13.35 -1.58 10.34
CA ALA A 15 14.19 -2.60 10.96
C ALA A 15 15.57 -2.69 10.28
N LEU A 16 15.61 -2.72 8.95
CA LEU A 16 16.86 -2.74 8.19
C LEU A 16 17.71 -1.49 8.45
N THR A 17 17.07 -0.31 8.50
CA THR A 17 17.77 0.94 8.80
C THR A 17 18.34 0.94 10.21
N GLN A 18 17.61 0.44 11.21
CA GLN A 18 18.09 0.30 12.57
C GLN A 18 19.21 -0.74 12.71
N ALA A 19 19.23 -1.75 11.84
CA ALA A 19 20.32 -2.72 11.76
C ALA A 19 21.60 -2.17 11.08
N GLY A 20 21.61 -0.89 10.67
CA GLY A 20 22.78 -0.22 10.14
C GLY A 20 22.88 -0.22 8.60
N TYR A 21 21.82 -0.59 7.89
CA TYR A 21 21.80 -0.47 6.42
C TYR A 21 21.36 0.94 6.03
N ASP A 22 22.28 1.77 5.54
CA ASP A 22 22.02 3.18 5.23
C ASP A 22 21.32 3.41 3.88
N LYS A 23 21.46 2.49 2.93
CA LYS A 23 20.92 2.60 1.56
C LYS A 23 19.75 1.65 1.37
N VAL A 24 18.68 1.87 2.15
CA VAL A 24 17.45 1.07 2.08
C VAL A 24 16.29 1.97 1.65
N ILE A 25 15.51 1.52 0.71
CA ILE A 25 14.28 2.15 0.24
C ILE A 25 13.19 1.11 0.32
N GLY A 26 12.12 1.40 1.03
CA GLY A 26 10.89 0.63 0.95
C GLY A 26 10.03 1.12 -0.21
N ILE A 27 9.45 0.19 -0.94
CA ILE A 27 8.56 0.48 -2.06
C ILE A 27 7.23 -0.25 -1.90
N CYS A 28 6.16 0.43 -2.30
CA CYS A 28 4.82 -0.11 -2.46
C CYS A 28 4.33 0.25 -3.86
N ASP A 29 3.66 -0.66 -4.53
CA ASP A 29 3.08 -0.41 -5.84
C ASP A 29 1.72 0.33 -5.78
N ALA A 30 1.03 0.30 -4.64
CA ALA A 30 -0.27 0.93 -4.49
C ALA A 30 -0.27 2.44 -4.82
N PRO A 31 0.66 3.28 -4.32
CA PRO A 31 0.67 4.70 -4.69
C PRO A 31 0.92 4.96 -6.17
N SER A 32 1.83 4.21 -6.82
CA SER A 32 2.09 4.34 -8.26
C SER A 32 0.91 3.87 -9.10
N ALA A 33 0.29 2.75 -8.72
CA ALA A 33 -0.92 2.25 -9.35
C ALA A 33 -2.11 3.22 -9.19
N THR A 34 -2.25 3.86 -8.03
CA THR A 34 -3.25 4.92 -7.81
C THR A 34 -3.00 6.10 -8.74
N LYS A 35 -1.77 6.58 -8.83
CA LYS A 35 -1.40 7.70 -9.73
C LYS A 35 -1.69 7.34 -11.17
N PHE A 36 -1.28 6.14 -11.63
CA PHE A 36 -1.55 5.65 -12.98
C PHE A 36 -3.05 5.66 -13.32
N ARG A 37 -3.89 5.02 -12.46
CA ARG A 37 -5.34 4.99 -12.65
C ARG A 37 -5.98 6.38 -12.61
N MET A 38 -5.46 7.29 -11.78
CA MET A 38 -5.90 8.69 -11.77
C MET A 38 -5.58 9.38 -13.09
N ALA A 39 -4.38 9.17 -13.66
CA ALA A 39 -3.98 9.74 -14.93
C ALA A 39 -4.90 9.26 -16.08
N GLU A 40 -5.12 7.93 -16.17
CA GLU A 40 -6.08 7.35 -17.12
C GLU A 40 -7.48 7.96 -16.97
N ARG A 41 -7.98 8.04 -15.73
CA ARG A 41 -9.32 8.57 -15.44
C ARG A 41 -9.46 10.06 -15.80
N LEU A 42 -8.40 10.82 -15.63
CA LEU A 42 -8.34 12.24 -15.93
C LEU A 42 -7.97 12.52 -17.40
N GLY A 43 -7.65 11.50 -18.19
CA GLY A 43 -7.26 11.62 -19.60
C GLY A 43 -5.98 12.42 -19.81
N VAL A 44 -4.96 12.12 -19.03
CA VAL A 44 -3.62 12.73 -19.12
C VAL A 44 -2.54 11.67 -19.04
N GLU A 45 -1.34 12.01 -19.53
CA GLU A 45 -0.15 11.18 -19.31
C GLU A 45 0.28 11.25 -17.83
N GLU A 46 0.95 10.20 -17.36
CA GLU A 46 1.33 10.09 -15.94
C GLU A 46 2.31 11.17 -15.48
N ASP A 47 3.18 11.65 -16.36
CA ASP A 47 4.14 12.73 -16.11
C ASP A 47 3.46 14.12 -16.03
N GLU A 48 2.27 14.27 -16.60
CA GLU A 48 1.44 15.47 -16.49
C GLU A 48 0.65 15.55 -15.17
N LEU A 49 0.71 14.47 -14.36
CA LEU A 49 0.03 14.37 -13.07
C LEU A 49 1.04 14.31 -11.92
N TYR A 50 0.99 15.30 -11.05
CA TYR A 50 1.70 15.28 -9.77
C TYR A 50 0.73 14.93 -8.65
N VAL A 51 1.06 13.93 -7.84
CA VAL A 51 0.25 13.48 -6.70
C VAL A 51 1.13 13.47 -5.46
N GLU A 52 0.67 14.11 -4.39
CA GLU A 52 1.41 14.28 -3.15
C GLU A 52 0.84 13.42 -2.04
N PHE A 53 1.59 12.41 -1.62
CA PHE A 53 1.25 11.48 -0.55
C PHE A 53 2.02 11.78 0.72
N PHE A 54 1.37 11.62 1.88
CA PHE A 54 2.02 11.61 3.18
C PHE A 54 1.42 10.55 4.11
N GLY A 55 2.25 9.98 4.95
CA GLY A 55 1.83 9.02 5.98
C GLY A 55 2.85 7.91 6.22
N LEU A 56 2.34 6.71 6.47
CA LEU A 56 3.08 5.47 6.57
C LEU A 56 2.61 4.51 5.47
N ASN A 57 3.40 3.48 5.20
CA ASN A 57 2.97 2.43 4.25
C ASN A 57 1.61 1.86 4.64
N HIS A 58 0.67 1.83 3.71
CA HIS A 58 -0.73 1.45 3.91
C HIS A 58 -1.53 2.34 4.88
N LEU A 59 -1.01 3.51 5.23
CA LEU A 59 -1.64 4.47 6.11
C LEU A 59 -1.29 5.88 5.64
N SER A 60 -1.76 6.27 4.48
CA SER A 60 -1.38 7.52 3.82
C SER A 60 -2.57 8.25 3.22
N TRP A 61 -2.38 9.54 2.97
CA TRP A 61 -3.37 10.44 2.36
C TRP A 61 -2.72 11.18 1.21
N ILE A 62 -3.54 11.52 0.21
CA ILE A 62 -3.17 12.42 -0.88
C ILE A 62 -3.60 13.83 -0.49
N SER A 63 -2.64 14.75 -0.37
CA SER A 63 -2.84 16.14 0.06
C SER A 63 -2.82 17.16 -1.07
N SER A 64 -2.35 16.76 -2.26
CA SER A 64 -2.32 17.62 -3.47
C SER A 64 -2.37 16.75 -4.72
N VAL A 65 -3.14 17.19 -5.70
CA VAL A 65 -3.18 16.62 -7.05
C VAL A 65 -3.09 17.74 -8.05
N LYS A 66 -2.01 17.77 -8.85
CA LYS A 66 -1.83 18.79 -9.88
C LYS A 66 -1.86 18.16 -11.27
N LYS A 67 -2.83 18.56 -12.07
CA LYS A 67 -2.95 18.21 -13.48
C LYS A 67 -2.35 19.35 -14.32
N LYS A 68 -1.27 19.06 -15.07
CA LYS A 68 -0.55 20.07 -15.86
C LYS A 68 -0.19 21.31 -15.02
N GLY A 69 0.24 21.10 -13.78
CA GLY A 69 0.62 22.15 -12.84
C GLY A 69 -0.55 22.84 -12.10
N LYS A 70 -1.81 22.61 -12.48
CA LYS A 70 -2.99 23.19 -11.81
C LYS A 70 -3.47 22.25 -10.70
N GLU A 71 -3.62 22.78 -9.47
CA GLU A 71 -4.19 22.03 -8.34
C GLU A 71 -5.68 21.73 -8.59
N ILE A 72 -6.06 20.45 -8.44
CA ILE A 72 -7.42 19.94 -8.70
C ILE A 72 -7.99 19.06 -7.58
N LEU A 73 -7.26 18.84 -6.47
CA LEU A 73 -7.73 17.95 -5.39
C LEU A 73 -9.10 18.35 -4.87
N SER A 74 -9.35 19.66 -4.71
CA SER A 74 -10.65 20.16 -4.25
C SER A 74 -11.80 19.82 -5.23
N GLU A 75 -11.52 19.71 -6.51
CA GLU A 75 -12.49 19.27 -7.52
C GLU A 75 -12.75 17.78 -7.37
N LEU A 76 -11.68 16.97 -7.23
CA LEU A 76 -11.75 15.50 -7.16
C LEU A 76 -12.48 14.97 -5.92
N VAL A 77 -12.23 15.55 -4.74
CA VAL A 77 -12.90 15.10 -3.50
C VAL A 77 -14.41 15.39 -3.50
N ASN A 78 -14.89 16.25 -4.38
CA ASN A 78 -16.31 16.58 -4.56
C ASN A 78 -16.94 15.92 -5.80
N ASP A 79 -16.15 15.22 -6.61
CA ASP A 79 -16.63 14.52 -7.81
C ASP A 79 -17.01 13.07 -7.46
N GLU A 80 -18.31 12.82 -7.24
CA GLU A 80 -18.82 11.48 -6.91
C GLU A 80 -18.55 10.46 -8.02
N ILE A 81 -18.58 10.88 -9.30
CA ILE A 81 -18.31 9.99 -10.44
C ILE A 81 -16.84 9.58 -10.42
N PHE A 82 -15.95 10.51 -10.13
CA PHE A 82 -14.53 10.19 -9.98
C PHE A 82 -14.29 9.23 -8.82
N LEU A 83 -14.84 9.54 -7.62
CA LEU A 83 -14.65 8.71 -6.43
C LEU A 83 -15.18 7.27 -6.62
N ASP A 84 -16.37 7.11 -7.22
CA ASP A 84 -16.97 5.80 -7.47
C ASP A 84 -16.22 5.01 -8.55
N SER A 85 -15.59 5.69 -9.50
CA SER A 85 -14.84 5.07 -10.58
C SER A 85 -13.48 4.52 -10.15
N MET A 86 -12.93 5.01 -9.02
CA MET A 86 -11.63 4.64 -8.47
C MET A 86 -11.79 3.61 -7.37
N GLN A 87 -11.22 2.42 -7.55
CA GLN A 87 -11.33 1.33 -6.58
C GLN A 87 -10.77 1.71 -5.21
N GLU A 88 -9.76 2.55 -5.18
CA GLU A 88 -9.09 3.04 -3.98
C GLU A 88 -10.01 3.91 -3.12
N PHE A 89 -10.94 4.61 -3.72
CA PHE A 89 -11.76 5.61 -3.03
C PHE A 89 -13.20 5.14 -2.78
N LYS A 90 -13.75 4.29 -3.63
CA LYS A 90 -15.16 3.87 -3.57
C LYS A 90 -15.54 3.06 -2.32
N THR A 91 -14.55 2.50 -1.60
CA THR A 91 -14.77 1.77 -0.36
C THR A 91 -14.99 2.70 0.83
N MET A 92 -14.46 3.93 0.73
CA MET A 92 -14.59 4.95 1.77
C MET A 92 -15.91 5.71 1.64
N ASP A 93 -16.43 6.17 2.78
CA ASP A 93 -17.59 7.07 2.77
C ASP A 93 -17.22 8.38 2.07
N PRO A 94 -17.95 8.78 1.00
CA PRO A 94 -17.67 10.02 0.28
C PRO A 94 -17.77 11.28 1.18
N GLU A 95 -18.58 11.26 2.24
CA GLU A 95 -18.66 12.36 3.19
C GLU A 95 -17.37 12.48 4.01
N ALA A 96 -16.78 11.35 4.41
CA ALA A 96 -15.49 11.33 5.09
C ALA A 96 -14.37 11.90 4.20
N ILE A 97 -14.36 11.55 2.89
CA ILE A 97 -13.41 12.10 1.92
C ILE A 97 -13.61 13.62 1.79
N ARG A 98 -14.84 14.09 1.56
CA ARG A 98 -15.14 15.51 1.43
C ARG A 98 -14.78 16.32 2.68
N SER A 99 -15.07 15.78 3.86
CA SER A 99 -14.78 16.46 5.12
C SER A 99 -13.28 16.54 5.42
N SER A 100 -12.50 15.52 5.02
CA SER A 100 -11.04 15.52 5.16
C SER A 100 -10.35 16.44 4.16
N LYS A 101 -10.99 16.71 3.01
CA LYS A 101 -10.42 17.42 1.86
C LYS A 101 -9.18 16.75 1.27
N MET A 102 -9.03 15.45 1.49
CA MET A 102 -7.92 14.62 1.03
C MET A 102 -8.46 13.30 0.47
N LEU A 103 -7.71 12.67 -0.43
CA LEU A 103 -8.03 11.32 -0.89
C LEU A 103 -7.29 10.30 0.00
N PRO A 104 -7.99 9.30 0.52
CA PRO A 104 -7.40 8.30 1.40
C PRO A 104 -6.67 7.21 0.60
N ASN A 105 -5.65 6.60 1.21
CA ASN A 105 -5.22 5.27 0.80
C ASN A 105 -6.33 4.26 1.11
N GLU A 106 -6.50 3.24 0.27
CA GLU A 106 -7.58 2.24 0.39
C GLU A 106 -7.58 1.48 1.73
N TYR A 107 -6.41 1.28 2.33
CA TYR A 107 -6.29 0.60 3.62
C TYR A 107 -6.79 1.41 4.80
N LEU A 108 -7.00 2.73 4.65
CA LEU A 108 -7.65 3.55 5.67
C LEU A 108 -9.09 3.10 5.95
N TYR A 109 -9.68 2.33 5.04
CA TYR A 109 -10.97 1.66 5.24
C TYR A 109 -10.98 0.83 6.54
N TYR A 110 -9.92 0.08 6.83
CA TYR A 110 -9.82 -0.74 8.05
C TYR A 110 -9.80 0.08 9.35
N TYR A 111 -9.35 1.33 9.28
CA TYR A 111 -9.28 2.21 10.45
C TYR A 111 -10.57 3.02 10.64
N TYR A 112 -11.19 3.49 9.56
CA TYR A 112 -12.34 4.37 9.62
C TYR A 112 -13.69 3.65 9.48
N HIS A 113 -13.69 2.43 8.93
CA HIS A 113 -14.88 1.58 8.74
C HIS A 113 -14.67 0.19 9.32
N ARG A 114 -13.98 0.13 10.47
CA ARG A 114 -13.59 -1.12 11.13
C ARG A 114 -14.79 -2.04 11.39
N GLU A 115 -15.92 -1.49 11.82
CA GLU A 115 -17.15 -2.23 12.09
C GLU A 115 -17.69 -2.93 10.85
N LYS A 116 -17.68 -2.24 9.70
CA LYS A 116 -18.12 -2.81 8.41
C LYS A 116 -17.16 -3.90 7.93
N ALA A 117 -15.85 -3.63 8.02
CA ALA A 117 -14.83 -4.61 7.65
C ALA A 117 -14.96 -5.89 8.48
N LEU A 118 -15.14 -5.78 9.80
CA LEU A 118 -15.33 -6.92 10.69
C LEU A 118 -16.64 -7.68 10.38
N GLU A 119 -17.72 -6.98 10.14
CA GLU A 119 -19.01 -7.60 9.77
C GLU A 119 -18.86 -8.43 8.49
N HIS A 120 -18.25 -7.88 7.45
CA HIS A 120 -18.04 -8.58 6.19
C HIS A 120 -17.10 -9.79 6.34
N ILE A 121 -15.98 -9.62 7.04
CA ILE A 121 -15.01 -10.71 7.28
C ILE A 121 -15.65 -11.85 8.07
N LEU A 122 -16.41 -11.55 9.13
CA LEU A 122 -17.04 -12.56 9.97
C LEU A 122 -18.20 -13.29 9.26
N ASN A 123 -18.84 -12.67 8.29
CA ASN A 123 -19.89 -13.26 7.47
C ASN A 123 -19.35 -13.95 6.21
N SER A 124 -18.06 -13.87 5.93
CA SER A 124 -17.44 -14.53 4.77
C SER A 124 -17.16 -16.01 5.05
N GLU A 125 -17.37 -16.86 4.04
CA GLU A 125 -17.02 -18.29 4.11
C GLU A 125 -15.52 -18.56 4.21
N ASN A 126 -14.70 -17.66 3.68
CA ASN A 126 -13.24 -17.79 3.65
C ASN A 126 -12.59 -16.45 3.95
N THR A 127 -11.46 -16.50 4.64
CA THR A 127 -10.58 -15.35 4.77
C THR A 127 -9.93 -15.02 3.42
N ARG A 128 -9.42 -13.79 3.28
CA ARG A 128 -8.67 -13.40 2.09
C ARG A 128 -7.46 -14.31 1.84
N GLY A 129 -6.76 -14.73 2.89
CA GLY A 129 -5.61 -15.64 2.80
C GLY A 129 -6.01 -16.99 2.22
N GLU A 130 -7.06 -17.62 2.73
CA GLU A 130 -7.58 -18.90 2.22
C GLU A 130 -8.06 -18.79 0.77
N ALA A 131 -8.70 -17.67 0.41
CA ALA A 131 -9.13 -17.43 -0.97
C ALA A 131 -7.92 -17.34 -1.93
N ILE A 132 -6.88 -16.61 -1.56
CA ILE A 132 -5.63 -16.50 -2.34
C ILE A 132 -4.94 -17.86 -2.45
N GLU A 133 -4.86 -18.62 -1.38
CA GLU A 133 -4.26 -19.95 -1.40
C GLU A 133 -4.98 -20.88 -2.39
N LYS A 134 -6.31 -20.90 -2.36
CA LYS A 134 -7.12 -21.68 -3.31
C LYS A 134 -6.90 -21.25 -4.76
N ILE A 135 -6.77 -19.95 -5.02
CA ILE A 135 -6.48 -19.41 -6.35
C ILE A 135 -5.09 -19.89 -6.80
N ASN A 136 -4.07 -19.73 -5.96
CA ASN A 136 -2.69 -20.14 -6.27
C ASN A 136 -2.60 -21.66 -6.50
N GLN A 137 -3.25 -22.49 -5.68
CA GLN A 137 -3.27 -23.93 -5.86
C GLN A 137 -3.89 -24.35 -7.20
N ARG A 138 -4.99 -23.72 -7.61
CA ARG A 138 -5.62 -23.96 -8.92
C ARG A 138 -4.71 -23.53 -10.05
N MET A 139 -4.10 -22.34 -9.96
CA MET A 139 -3.14 -21.83 -10.94
C MET A 139 -1.97 -22.80 -11.11
N MET A 140 -1.32 -23.18 -10.02
CA MET A 140 -0.16 -24.09 -10.06
C MET A 140 -0.53 -25.47 -10.61
N LYS A 141 -1.71 -26.00 -10.26
CA LYS A 141 -2.20 -27.27 -10.79
C LYS A 141 -2.40 -27.19 -12.32
N GLU A 142 -2.98 -26.11 -12.82
CA GLU A 142 -3.23 -25.95 -14.25
C GLU A 142 -1.91 -25.77 -15.02
N LEU A 143 -1.04 -24.88 -14.55
CA LEU A 143 0.28 -24.61 -15.16
C LEU A 143 1.19 -25.84 -15.16
N SER A 144 1.19 -26.65 -14.08
CA SER A 144 1.99 -27.89 -14.03
C SER A 144 1.50 -29.00 -14.95
N GLY A 145 0.27 -28.90 -15.46
CA GLY A 145 -0.27 -29.80 -16.48
C GLY A 145 0.04 -29.38 -17.92
N MET A 146 0.69 -28.22 -18.13
CA MET A 146 1.00 -27.67 -19.45
C MET A 146 2.45 -27.93 -19.86
N ASP A 147 2.69 -28.11 -21.15
CA ASP A 147 4.05 -28.00 -21.70
C ASP A 147 4.35 -26.53 -22.05
N ILE A 148 4.91 -25.82 -21.08
CA ILE A 148 5.19 -24.37 -21.19
C ILE A 148 6.14 -24.06 -22.37
N ASN A 149 7.01 -25.01 -22.75
CA ASN A 149 7.92 -24.81 -23.87
C ASN A 149 7.20 -24.98 -25.22
N ALA A 150 6.18 -25.83 -25.27
CA ALA A 150 5.40 -26.06 -26.49
C ALA A 150 4.39 -24.93 -26.75
N ASP A 151 3.75 -24.41 -25.67
CA ASP A 151 2.78 -23.30 -25.76
C ASP A 151 2.98 -22.28 -24.62
N PRO A 152 3.99 -21.40 -24.73
CA PRO A 152 4.26 -20.37 -23.73
C PRO A 152 3.15 -19.32 -23.66
N GLU A 153 2.41 -19.10 -24.75
CA GLU A 153 1.31 -18.12 -24.78
C GLU A 153 0.12 -18.61 -23.98
N GLU A 154 -0.29 -19.86 -24.10
CA GLU A 154 -1.35 -20.45 -23.28
C GLU A 154 -0.98 -20.43 -21.81
N ALA A 155 0.28 -20.72 -21.47
CA ALA A 155 0.76 -20.68 -20.08
C ALA A 155 0.72 -19.24 -19.52
N LEU A 156 1.15 -18.25 -20.32
CA LEU A 156 1.08 -16.83 -19.93
C LEU A 156 -0.38 -16.37 -19.73
N GLN A 157 -1.28 -16.70 -20.65
CA GLN A 157 -2.70 -16.36 -20.52
C GLN A 157 -3.34 -17.02 -19.30
N THR A 158 -2.92 -18.24 -18.97
CA THR A 158 -3.37 -18.93 -17.76
C THR A 158 -2.90 -18.19 -16.51
N PHE A 159 -1.63 -17.83 -16.43
CA PHE A 159 -1.08 -17.02 -15.34
C PHE A 159 -1.84 -15.69 -15.20
N LEU A 160 -1.99 -14.95 -16.28
CA LEU A 160 -2.68 -13.65 -16.30
C LEU A 160 -4.14 -13.77 -15.86
N TYR A 161 -4.83 -14.85 -16.24
CA TYR A 161 -6.21 -15.10 -15.80
C TYR A 161 -6.29 -15.24 -14.26
N TYR A 162 -5.42 -16.04 -13.66
CA TYR A 162 -5.41 -16.20 -12.20
C TYR A 162 -4.96 -14.95 -11.47
N MET A 163 -4.04 -14.18 -12.04
CA MET A 163 -3.68 -12.87 -11.50
C MET A 163 -4.87 -11.91 -11.53
N GLN A 164 -5.64 -11.88 -12.62
CA GLN A 164 -6.88 -11.09 -12.70
C GLN A 164 -7.92 -11.54 -11.65
N VAL A 165 -8.11 -12.85 -11.46
CA VAL A 165 -9.02 -13.39 -10.42
C VAL A 165 -8.58 -12.90 -9.03
N ARG A 166 -7.28 -12.92 -8.77
CA ARG A 166 -6.70 -12.45 -7.51
C ARG A 166 -6.91 -10.94 -7.30
N GLU A 167 -6.62 -10.13 -8.33
CA GLU A 167 -6.80 -8.68 -8.27
C GLU A 167 -8.26 -8.28 -8.12
N ASN A 168 -9.16 -8.92 -8.88
CA ASN A 168 -10.58 -8.63 -8.80
C ASN A 168 -11.20 -8.96 -7.44
N SER A 169 -10.61 -9.89 -6.69
CA SER A 169 -11.04 -10.21 -5.32
C SER A 169 -10.35 -9.35 -4.26
N TYR A 170 -9.49 -8.38 -4.65
CA TYR A 170 -8.81 -7.50 -3.71
C TYR A 170 -9.79 -6.61 -2.95
N MET A 171 -9.72 -6.64 -1.62
CA MET A 171 -10.61 -5.98 -0.67
C MET A 171 -12.13 -6.28 -0.86
N SER A 172 -12.51 -7.24 -1.70
CA SER A 172 -13.93 -7.53 -1.94
C SER A 172 -14.62 -8.15 -0.72
N VAL A 173 -13.92 -8.98 0.04
CA VAL A 173 -14.42 -9.59 1.28
C VAL A 173 -14.63 -8.52 2.34
N GLU A 174 -13.64 -7.70 2.57
CA GLU A 174 -13.61 -6.72 3.66
C GLU A 174 -14.56 -5.54 3.42
N SER A 175 -14.69 -5.12 2.16
CA SER A 175 -15.49 -3.94 1.81
C SER A 175 -16.92 -4.28 1.37
N GLY A 176 -17.21 -5.54 1.03
CA GLY A 176 -18.47 -5.94 0.42
C GLY A 176 -18.69 -5.39 -0.99
N VAL A 177 -17.69 -4.74 -1.58
CA VAL A 177 -17.78 -4.17 -2.93
C VAL A 177 -17.66 -5.28 -3.97
N SER A 178 -18.58 -5.30 -4.92
CA SER A 178 -18.60 -6.31 -5.98
C SER A 178 -17.37 -6.27 -6.88
N VAL A 179 -16.94 -7.45 -7.25
CA VAL A 179 -15.79 -7.72 -8.10
C VAL A 179 -16.05 -7.29 -9.54
N ARG A 180 -15.04 -6.79 -10.24
CA ARG A 180 -15.14 -6.49 -11.68
C ARG A 180 -15.39 -7.77 -12.49
N PRO A 181 -16.08 -7.69 -13.65
CA PRO A 181 -16.17 -8.82 -14.56
C PRO A 181 -14.78 -9.30 -14.97
N LEU A 182 -14.59 -10.63 -14.98
CA LEU A 182 -13.38 -11.23 -15.49
C LEU A 182 -13.36 -11.16 -17.02
N LEU A 183 -12.20 -10.83 -17.60
CA LEU A 183 -11.96 -11.05 -19.01
C LEU A 183 -11.74 -12.54 -19.28
N GLU A 184 -12.10 -12.98 -20.49
CA GLU A 184 -11.91 -14.36 -20.89
C GLU A 184 -10.42 -14.71 -21.00
N LYS A 185 -10.06 -15.92 -20.59
CA LYS A 185 -8.73 -16.50 -20.81
C LYS A 185 -8.43 -16.51 -22.31
N GLY A 186 -7.22 -16.15 -22.69
CA GLY A 186 -6.79 -16.04 -24.08
C GLY A 186 -7.01 -14.64 -24.71
N LYS A 187 -7.62 -13.70 -23.96
CA LYS A 187 -7.84 -12.31 -24.38
C LYS A 187 -7.29 -11.30 -23.38
N LEU A 188 -6.48 -11.76 -22.43
CA LEU A 188 -5.94 -10.92 -21.37
C LEU A 188 -4.77 -10.09 -21.91
N PRO A 189 -4.81 -8.77 -21.76
CA PRO A 189 -3.66 -7.94 -22.09
C PRO A 189 -2.49 -8.24 -21.15
N VAL A 190 -1.29 -8.22 -21.68
CA VAL A 190 -0.10 -8.20 -20.82
C VAL A 190 -0.08 -6.85 -20.11
N PRO A 191 0.05 -6.82 -18.75
CA PRO A 191 0.10 -5.56 -18.03
C PRO A 191 1.23 -4.66 -18.54
N GLU A 192 0.91 -3.40 -18.85
CA GLU A 192 1.90 -2.41 -19.25
C GLU A 192 2.71 -1.89 -18.06
N GLY A 193 2.11 -1.89 -16.89
CA GLY A 193 2.76 -1.49 -15.65
C GLY A 193 3.64 -2.59 -15.06
N MET A 194 4.80 -2.21 -14.57
CA MET A 194 5.79 -3.14 -14.00
C MET A 194 5.64 -3.35 -12.49
N GLY A 195 4.59 -2.85 -11.85
CA GLY A 195 4.37 -2.96 -10.41
C GLY A 195 5.59 -2.54 -9.59
N TYR A 196 5.98 -3.33 -8.59
CA TYR A 196 7.17 -3.06 -7.76
C TYR A 196 8.45 -2.87 -8.57
N ALA A 197 8.64 -3.65 -9.63
CA ALA A 197 9.80 -3.52 -10.52
C ALA A 197 9.82 -2.16 -11.23
N GLY A 198 8.66 -1.65 -11.65
CA GLY A 198 8.52 -0.32 -12.23
C GLY A 198 8.96 0.78 -11.28
N VAL A 199 8.46 0.76 -10.03
CA VAL A 199 8.85 1.75 -9.01
C VAL A 199 10.36 1.71 -8.75
N MET A 200 10.95 0.50 -8.68
CA MET A 200 12.40 0.34 -8.50
C MET A 200 13.18 0.93 -9.70
N LEU A 201 12.78 0.63 -10.93
CA LEU A 201 13.43 1.14 -12.15
C LEU A 201 13.30 2.66 -12.23
N ASP A 202 12.14 3.23 -11.98
CA ASP A 202 11.92 4.67 -11.91
C ASP A 202 12.82 5.35 -10.88
N CYS A 203 13.01 4.70 -9.71
CA CYS A 203 13.90 5.18 -8.68
C CYS A 203 15.37 5.19 -9.17
N ILE A 204 15.83 4.10 -9.82
CA ILE A 204 17.19 4.00 -10.38
C ILE A 204 17.39 5.06 -11.48
N GLU A 205 16.43 5.22 -12.36
CA GLU A 205 16.46 6.20 -13.44
C GLU A 205 16.47 7.64 -12.89
N GLY A 206 15.63 7.92 -11.87
CA GLY A 206 15.64 9.19 -11.17
C GLY A 206 17.02 9.50 -10.56
N MET A 207 17.67 8.52 -9.91
CA MET A 207 19.01 8.67 -9.34
C MET A 207 20.09 8.99 -10.38
N GLN A 208 19.87 8.72 -11.67
CA GLN A 208 20.79 9.02 -12.76
C GLN A 208 20.48 10.37 -13.44
N SER A 209 19.35 10.98 -13.14
CA SER A 209 18.88 12.22 -13.76
C SER A 209 19.11 13.43 -12.84
N GLU A 210 19.58 14.55 -13.39
CA GLU A 210 19.66 15.83 -12.65
C GLU A 210 18.26 16.43 -12.41
N GLU A 211 17.34 16.25 -13.36
CA GLU A 211 15.96 16.72 -13.23
C GLU A 211 15.21 15.90 -12.20
N GLY A 212 15.45 14.58 -12.18
CA GLY A 212 14.86 13.60 -11.25
C GLY A 212 13.40 13.31 -11.54
N LYS A 213 12.84 12.43 -10.69
CA LYS A 213 11.43 12.00 -10.72
C LYS A 213 10.78 12.19 -9.35
N TYR A 214 9.47 12.42 -9.33
CA TYR A 214 8.67 12.37 -8.10
C TYR A 214 8.08 10.97 -7.94
N LEU A 215 8.45 10.29 -6.84
CA LEU A 215 8.01 8.94 -6.49
C LEU A 215 7.50 8.92 -5.05
N VAL A 216 6.64 7.97 -4.72
CA VAL A 216 6.22 7.72 -3.33
C VAL A 216 7.05 6.56 -2.79
N LEU A 217 7.80 6.81 -1.73
CA LEU A 217 8.78 5.87 -1.19
C LEU A 217 8.71 5.80 0.33
N CYS A 218 9.03 4.62 0.88
CA CYS A 218 9.26 4.45 2.31
C CYS A 218 10.73 4.76 2.62
N ILE A 219 10.98 5.92 3.19
CA ILE A 219 12.33 6.44 3.50
C ILE A 219 12.37 7.13 4.86
N LYS A 220 13.56 7.47 5.33
CA LYS A 220 13.73 8.28 6.54
C LYS A 220 12.96 9.60 6.42
N ASN A 221 12.28 9.97 7.49
CA ASN A 221 11.44 11.17 7.58
C ASN A 221 12.19 12.46 7.25
N GLN A 222 13.39 12.64 7.75
CA GLN A 222 14.24 13.83 7.51
C GLN A 222 13.47 15.15 7.68
N GLY A 223 12.50 15.19 8.61
CA GLY A 223 11.63 16.34 8.87
C GLY A 223 10.51 16.55 7.84
N SER A 224 10.16 15.55 7.04
CA SER A 224 8.99 15.56 6.15
C SER A 224 7.71 15.75 6.95
N LEU A 225 7.52 14.91 7.96
CA LEU A 225 6.47 15.03 8.97
C LEU A 225 7.11 15.54 10.27
N ASN A 226 6.85 16.78 10.63
CA ASN A 226 7.54 17.49 11.73
C ASN A 226 7.25 16.93 13.14
N PHE A 227 6.32 16.00 13.25
CA PHE A 227 5.91 15.37 14.49
C PHE A 227 6.51 13.98 14.71
N LEU A 228 7.32 13.48 13.78
CA LEU A 228 8.07 12.22 13.88
C LEU A 228 9.57 12.47 13.94
N ASP A 229 10.32 11.50 14.44
CA ASP A 229 11.77 11.54 14.46
C ASP A 229 12.35 11.52 13.02
N ASN A 230 13.53 12.12 12.82
CA ASN A 230 14.16 12.18 11.49
C ASN A 230 14.50 10.80 10.92
N ASP A 231 14.76 9.82 11.77
CA ASP A 231 15.10 8.45 11.40
C ASP A 231 13.88 7.51 11.31
N ASP A 232 12.69 7.99 11.60
CA ASP A 232 11.46 7.22 11.40
C ASP A 232 11.21 7.03 9.90
N ILE A 233 10.89 5.82 9.49
CA ILE A 233 10.53 5.55 8.10
C ILE A 233 9.08 6.01 7.86
N VAL A 234 8.89 6.82 6.84
CA VAL A 234 7.60 7.35 6.40
C VAL A 234 7.36 7.02 4.93
N GLU A 235 6.10 6.90 4.51
CA GLU A 235 5.74 6.80 3.09
C GLU A 235 5.27 8.17 2.61
N VAL A 236 6.11 8.79 1.78
CA VAL A 236 5.88 10.16 1.32
C VAL A 236 6.33 10.35 -0.11
N THR A 237 5.78 11.34 -0.78
CA THR A 237 6.30 11.80 -2.06
C THR A 237 7.71 12.35 -1.89
N CYS A 238 8.61 11.88 -2.74
CA CYS A 238 10.03 12.23 -2.74
C CYS A 238 10.44 12.72 -4.12
N LYS A 239 11.37 13.66 -4.19
CA LYS A 239 12.13 13.94 -5.39
C LYS A 239 13.39 13.08 -5.40
N VAL A 240 13.47 12.18 -6.37
CA VAL A 240 14.61 11.27 -6.59
C VAL A 240 15.45 11.84 -7.73
N SER A 241 16.70 12.18 -7.48
CA SER A 241 17.61 12.74 -8.49
C SER A 241 19.04 12.28 -8.26
N SER A 242 19.98 12.66 -9.16
CA SER A 242 21.41 12.39 -9.01
C SER A 242 22.01 13.02 -7.74
N ARG A 243 21.31 13.96 -7.10
CA ARG A 243 21.69 14.56 -5.82
C ARG A 243 21.24 13.77 -4.60
N GLY A 244 20.37 12.78 -4.79
CA GLY A 244 19.81 11.92 -3.75
C GLY A 244 18.30 11.87 -3.76
N ILE A 245 17.74 11.40 -2.63
CA ILE A 245 16.30 11.25 -2.40
C ILE A 245 15.89 12.27 -1.35
N GLU A 246 15.07 13.22 -1.74
CA GLU A 246 14.61 14.32 -0.92
C GLU A 246 13.10 14.19 -0.67
N PRO A 247 12.65 13.92 0.57
CA PRO A 247 11.23 13.89 0.87
C PRO A 247 10.61 15.28 0.78
N VAL A 248 9.38 15.33 0.27
CA VAL A 248 8.57 16.54 0.34
C VAL A 248 8.32 16.88 1.81
N LYS A 249 8.35 18.16 2.13
CA LYS A 249 8.09 18.66 3.48
C LYS A 249 6.63 19.08 3.59
N PHE A 250 5.92 18.48 4.54
CA PHE A 250 4.53 18.81 4.78
C PHE A 250 4.42 19.87 5.88
N GLY A 251 3.46 20.76 5.70
CA GLY A 251 3.12 21.75 6.70
C GLY A 251 2.35 21.14 7.88
N LYS A 252 1.36 21.86 8.38
CA LYS A 252 0.51 21.35 9.46
C LYS A 252 -0.39 20.21 8.96
N ILE A 253 -0.20 19.05 9.49
CA ILE A 253 -1.04 17.86 9.26
C ILE A 253 -2.27 17.94 10.18
N PRO A 254 -3.48 17.53 9.71
CA PRO A 254 -4.66 17.42 10.55
C PRO A 254 -4.42 16.49 11.75
N LEU A 255 -4.89 16.88 12.93
CA LEU A 255 -4.58 16.19 14.19
C LEU A 255 -5.05 14.72 14.17
N TYR A 256 -6.14 14.41 13.48
CA TYR A 256 -6.62 13.02 13.35
C TYR A 256 -5.69 12.14 12.51
N CYS A 257 -5.05 12.68 11.46
CA CYS A 257 -4.02 11.98 10.69
C CYS A 257 -2.75 11.82 11.53
N GLU A 258 -2.29 12.92 12.17
CA GLU A 258 -1.10 12.91 13.03
C GLU A 258 -1.22 11.86 14.13
N ASN A 259 -2.33 11.82 14.86
CA ASN A 259 -2.54 10.85 15.94
C ASN A 259 -2.52 9.42 15.46
N LEU A 260 -3.16 9.13 14.32
CA LEU A 260 -3.18 7.79 13.75
C LEU A 260 -1.77 7.37 13.28
N ILE A 261 -1.05 8.27 12.60
CA ILE A 261 0.35 8.04 12.18
C ILE A 261 1.25 7.77 13.38
N ARG A 262 1.19 8.60 14.45
CA ARG A 262 1.98 8.40 15.67
C ARG A 262 1.71 7.07 16.33
N THR A 263 0.44 6.68 16.42
CA THR A 263 0.04 5.42 17.07
C THR A 263 0.59 4.21 16.29
N VAL A 264 0.42 4.20 14.96
CA VAL A 264 0.93 3.10 14.13
C VAL A 264 2.45 3.10 14.07
N LYS A 265 3.12 4.27 14.02
CA LYS A 265 4.58 4.34 14.12
C LYS A 265 5.10 3.80 15.45
N SER A 266 4.42 4.08 16.55
CA SER A 266 4.77 3.51 17.85
C SER A 266 4.62 1.99 17.88
N TYR A 267 3.56 1.47 17.27
CA TYR A 267 3.39 0.02 17.05
C TYR A 267 4.55 -0.57 16.24
N GLU A 268 4.93 0.04 15.12
CA GLU A 268 6.05 -0.43 14.29
C GLU A 268 7.36 -0.48 15.09
N LYS A 269 7.71 0.60 15.79
CA LYS A 269 8.94 0.69 16.61
C LYS A 269 8.94 -0.37 17.72
N CYS A 270 7.84 -0.54 18.44
CA CYS A 270 7.70 -1.54 19.48
C CYS A 270 7.78 -2.98 18.94
N SER A 271 7.19 -3.23 17.77
CA SER A 271 7.28 -4.53 17.09
C SER A 271 8.71 -4.87 16.68
N ILE A 272 9.44 -3.92 16.11
CA ILE A 272 10.84 -4.11 15.73
C ILE A 272 11.69 -4.43 16.97
N GLU A 273 11.51 -3.67 18.05
CA GLU A 273 12.23 -3.91 19.29
C GLU A 273 11.94 -5.30 19.88
N ALA A 274 10.66 -5.71 19.88
CA ALA A 274 10.23 -7.03 20.32
C ALA A 274 10.93 -8.16 19.52
N ILE A 275 10.98 -8.01 18.19
CA ILE A 275 11.62 -8.97 17.30
C ILE A 275 13.13 -9.04 17.55
N ILE A 276 13.81 -7.90 17.58
CA ILE A 276 15.28 -7.83 17.75
C ILE A 276 15.70 -8.39 19.13
N THR A 277 14.93 -8.13 20.17
CA THR A 277 15.23 -8.59 21.54
C THR A 277 14.62 -9.94 21.89
N ASN A 278 13.83 -10.53 20.97
CA ASN A 278 13.04 -11.75 21.21
C ASN A 278 12.14 -11.63 22.47
N ASP A 279 11.54 -10.45 22.66
CA ASP A 279 10.71 -10.12 23.80
C ASP A 279 9.22 -10.29 23.47
N ARG A 280 8.66 -11.44 23.85
CA ARG A 280 7.25 -11.79 23.59
C ARG A 280 6.26 -10.86 24.30
N GLU A 281 6.56 -10.38 25.51
CA GLU A 281 5.68 -9.45 26.23
C GLU A 281 5.62 -8.10 25.50
N LYS A 282 6.73 -7.64 24.96
CA LYS A 282 6.78 -6.44 24.14
C LYS A 282 6.00 -6.61 22.84
N ALA A 283 6.03 -7.79 22.22
CA ALA A 283 5.20 -8.11 21.05
C ALA A 283 3.70 -7.99 21.37
N VAL A 284 3.27 -8.47 22.54
CA VAL A 284 1.88 -8.30 22.99
C VAL A 284 1.51 -6.82 23.16
N TRP A 285 2.41 -6.01 23.75
CA TRP A 285 2.18 -4.57 23.88
C TRP A 285 2.11 -3.88 22.51
N ALA A 286 2.97 -4.25 21.57
CA ALA A 286 2.92 -3.73 20.21
C ALA A 286 1.57 -4.04 19.56
N LEU A 287 1.11 -5.28 19.60
CA LEU A 287 -0.20 -5.67 19.07
C LEU A 287 -1.34 -4.95 19.78
N ALA A 288 -1.29 -4.82 21.13
CA ALA A 288 -2.34 -4.18 21.89
C ALA A 288 -2.51 -2.68 21.55
N MET A 289 -1.42 -1.97 21.21
CA MET A 289 -1.47 -0.56 20.81
C MET A 289 -1.89 -0.36 19.35
N ASN A 290 -1.82 -1.38 18.50
CA ASN A 290 -2.26 -1.26 17.12
C ASN A 290 -3.77 -0.98 17.07
N PRO A 291 -4.23 0.10 16.40
CA PRO A 291 -5.64 0.46 16.35
C PRO A 291 -6.58 -0.63 15.81
N LEU A 292 -6.05 -1.51 14.95
CA LEU A 292 -6.84 -2.62 14.40
C LEU A 292 -7.06 -3.75 15.41
N VAL A 293 -6.19 -3.88 16.41
CA VAL A 293 -6.32 -4.85 17.52
C VAL A 293 -6.97 -4.19 18.74
N ASN A 294 -6.32 -3.17 19.29
CA ASN A 294 -6.77 -2.35 20.43
C ASN A 294 -7.41 -3.15 21.58
N SER A 295 -6.79 -4.28 21.92
CA SER A 295 -7.28 -5.20 22.97
C SER A 295 -6.14 -6.06 23.48
N TRP A 296 -5.90 -6.04 24.80
CA TRP A 296 -4.89 -6.87 25.45
C TRP A 296 -5.14 -8.37 25.26
N SER A 297 -6.38 -8.81 25.50
CA SER A 297 -6.73 -10.24 25.40
C SER A 297 -6.63 -10.77 23.96
N VAL A 298 -6.98 -9.95 22.97
CA VAL A 298 -6.80 -10.30 21.53
C VAL A 298 -5.34 -10.31 21.17
N ALA A 299 -4.57 -9.30 21.60
CA ALA A 299 -3.13 -9.21 21.34
C ALA A 299 -2.37 -10.43 21.88
N ARG A 300 -2.71 -10.88 23.11
CA ARG A 300 -2.12 -12.07 23.73
C ARG A 300 -2.39 -13.33 22.89
N LYS A 301 -3.63 -13.51 22.45
CA LYS A 301 -3.98 -14.67 21.60
C LYS A 301 -3.29 -14.63 20.26
N LEU A 302 -3.23 -13.46 19.62
CA LEU A 302 -2.54 -13.30 18.33
C LEU A 302 -1.04 -13.61 18.46
N GLU A 303 -0.40 -13.14 19.52
CA GLU A 303 1.01 -13.42 19.76
C GLU A 303 1.27 -14.92 19.92
N GLU A 304 0.45 -15.61 20.73
CA GLU A 304 0.53 -17.07 20.92
C GLU A 304 0.34 -17.82 19.59
N GLU A 305 -0.66 -17.46 18.80
CA GLU A 305 -0.93 -18.08 17.48
C GLU A 305 0.24 -17.85 16.51
N PHE A 306 0.76 -16.62 16.42
CA PHE A 306 1.89 -16.32 15.56
C PHE A 306 3.16 -17.06 16.00
N TYR A 307 3.46 -17.09 17.30
CA TYR A 307 4.62 -17.79 17.82
C TYR A 307 4.54 -19.29 17.50
N ASN A 308 3.38 -19.94 17.72
CA ASN A 308 3.18 -21.35 17.47
C ASN A 308 3.21 -21.72 15.98
N ALA A 309 2.85 -20.79 15.09
CA ALA A 309 2.88 -21.01 13.64
C ALA A 309 4.31 -20.98 13.06
N TRP A 310 5.28 -20.36 13.77
CA TRP A 310 6.64 -20.15 13.27
C TRP A 310 7.73 -20.83 14.12
N SER A 311 7.39 -21.46 15.22
CA SER A 311 8.26 -22.26 16.08
C SER A 311 8.19 -23.76 15.73
#